data_fea022f0d3374246c52099bcfb9ea6d4
#
_entry.id   fea022f0d3374246c52099bcfb9ea6d4
#
_cell.length_a   1.000
_cell.length_b   1.000
_cell.length_c   1.000
_cell.angle_alpha   90.00
_cell.angle_beta   90.00
_cell.angle_gamma   90.00
#
_symmetry.space_group_name_H-M   'P 1'
#
loop_
_entity.id
_entity.type
_entity.pdbx_description
1 polymer ?
#
loop_
_entity_poly.entity_id
_entity_poly.type
_entity_poly.pdbx_seq_one_letter_code
_entity_poly.pdbx_strand_id
1 'polypeptide(L)'
;MRLYQINLIYQEGEKVKNEINLLDLSNEKLFEVYEQKFKAIADQKRLQIMNILTQKGEMCVCDLAPIVDMTQSKLSYHLKILLDANIILKETRGTWSYYKLNLDEINHLLSEELCCLFKPNR
;
A
#
# COMPACT_ATOMS: atom_id res chain seq x y z
N MET A 1 9.19 -3.97 16.67
CA MET A 1 8.20 -3.52 16.07
C MET A 1 8.41 -2.28 15.37
N ARG A 2 7.85 -2.17 14.27
CA ARG A 2 8.11 -1.09 13.53
C ARG A 2 7.08 -0.08 13.65
N LEU A 3 7.11 0.68 14.69
CA LEU A 3 6.11 1.67 14.93
C LEU A 3 6.08 2.71 13.84
N TYR A 4 7.19 2.92 13.21
CA TYR A 4 7.19 3.94 12.20
C TYR A 4 6.35 3.58 11.01
N GLN A 5 5.94 2.33 10.89
CA GLN A 5 5.10 1.98 9.81
C GLN A 5 3.72 2.51 10.00
N ILE A 6 3.35 2.76 11.22
CA ILE A 6 2.08 3.38 11.48
C ILE A 6 2.23 4.86 11.14
N ASN A 7 3.42 5.40 11.33
CA ASN A 7 3.60 6.78 11.04
C ASN A 7 3.39 7.06 9.60
N LEU A 8 3.70 6.14 8.73
CA LEU A 8 3.53 6.35 7.33
C LEU A 8 2.10 6.62 6.97
N ILE A 9 1.20 6.19 7.79
CA ILE A 9 -0.19 6.38 7.53
C ILE A 9 -0.58 7.80 7.81
N TYR A 10 0.06 8.37 8.80
CA TYR A 10 -0.34 9.66 9.19
C TYR A 10 0.57 10.74 8.76
N GLN A 11 1.67 10.39 8.32
CA GLN A 11 2.62 11.23 8.09
C GLN A 11 2.58 12.28 7.27
N GLU A 12 2.07 12.44 6.64
CA GLU A 12 2.07 13.41 5.96
C GLU A 12 3.04 14.33 6.21
N GLY A 13 3.89 14.18 6.36
CA GLY A 13 4.80 14.99 6.49
C GLY A 13 5.17 15.41 7.71
N GLU A 14 4.69 15.22 8.41
CA GLU A 14 4.89 15.65 9.53
C GLU A 14 5.74 15.19 10.21
N LYS A 15 6.07 14.81 10.37
CA LYS A 15 6.79 14.48 10.94
C LYS A 15 6.94 13.67 11.83
N VAL A 16 7.56 13.26 11.97
CA VAL A 16 7.93 12.45 12.80
C VAL A 16 7.48 12.63 14.03
N LYS A 17 7.33 13.69 14.43
CA LYS A 17 6.87 13.83 15.59
C LYS A 17 5.65 13.32 15.55
N ASN A 18 5.20 13.01 14.50
CA ASN A 18 3.98 12.47 14.45
C ASN A 18 4.05 11.07 14.49
N GLU A 19 5.14 10.51 14.90
CA GLU A 19 5.24 9.20 15.00
C GLU A 19 4.26 8.71 15.92
N ILE A 20 3.34 7.88 15.58
CA ILE A 20 2.37 7.32 16.45
C ILE A 20 2.83 6.03 16.97
N ASN A 21 2.93 5.98 18.24
CA ASN A 21 3.30 4.76 18.92
C ASN A 21 2.05 3.93 18.99
N LEU A 22 2.08 2.71 18.56
CA LEU A 22 0.91 1.85 18.59
C LEU A 22 0.32 1.75 19.98
N LEU A 23 1.16 1.81 20.99
CA LEU A 23 0.66 1.70 22.34
C LEU A 23 -0.12 2.92 22.77
N ASP A 24 0.02 4.01 22.07
CA ASP A 24 -0.69 5.22 22.41
C ASP A 24 -2.02 5.35 21.71
N LEU A 25 -2.32 4.46 20.79
CA LEU A 25 -3.59 4.53 20.10
C LEU A 25 -4.63 3.79 20.90
N SER A 26 -5.84 4.29 20.90
CA SER A 26 -6.91 3.58 21.55
C SER A 26 -7.18 2.36 20.69
N ASN A 27 -7.79 1.35 21.25
CA ASN A 27 -8.14 0.16 20.51
C ASN A 27 -9.08 0.48 19.37
N GLU A 28 -9.95 1.41 19.54
CA GLU A 28 -10.84 1.81 18.50
C GLU A 28 -10.11 2.36 17.31
N LYS A 29 -9.13 3.20 17.54
CA LYS A 29 -8.35 3.76 16.48
C LYS A 29 -7.55 2.69 15.77
N LEU A 30 -7.01 1.78 16.48
CA LEU A 30 -6.24 0.71 15.93
C LEU A 30 -7.12 -0.16 15.04
N PHE A 31 -8.33 -0.45 15.50
CA PHE A 31 -9.25 -1.26 14.72
C PHE A 31 -9.61 -0.56 13.41
N GLU A 32 -9.80 0.74 13.45
CA GLU A 32 -10.10 1.49 12.23
C GLU A 32 -8.96 1.41 11.23
N VAL A 33 -7.75 1.54 11.70
CA VAL A 33 -6.59 1.50 10.83
C VAL A 33 -6.47 0.14 10.17
N TYR A 34 -6.59 -0.92 10.95
CA TYR A 34 -6.42 -2.25 10.39
C TYR A 34 -7.62 -2.67 9.55
N GLU A 35 -8.81 -2.21 9.90
CA GLU A 35 -9.96 -2.48 9.07
C GLU A 35 -9.76 -1.91 7.67
N GLN A 36 -9.26 -0.69 7.59
CA GLN A 36 -9.02 -0.06 6.30
C GLN A 36 -8.01 -0.86 5.49
N LYS A 37 -6.95 -1.32 6.13
CA LYS A 37 -5.92 -2.09 5.45
C LYS A 37 -6.43 -3.42 4.96
N PHE A 38 -7.17 -4.13 5.79
CA PHE A 38 -7.69 -5.42 5.40
C PHE A 38 -8.74 -5.29 4.30
N LYS A 39 -9.56 -4.26 4.36
CA LYS A 39 -10.52 -4.02 3.31
C LYS A 39 -9.83 -3.70 1.98
N ALA A 40 -8.76 -2.96 2.04
CA ALA A 40 -8.04 -2.56 0.84
C ALA A 40 -7.46 -3.77 0.12
N ILE A 41 -7.02 -4.78 0.84
CA ILE A 41 -6.40 -5.92 0.20
C ILE A 41 -7.38 -7.06 -0.05
N ALA A 42 -8.62 -6.94 0.41
CA ALA A 42 -9.60 -8.00 0.23
C ALA A 42 -10.36 -7.83 -1.08
N ASP A 43 -9.64 -7.84 -2.17
CA ASP A 43 -10.23 -7.67 -3.49
C ASP A 43 -9.28 -8.30 -4.50
N GLN A 44 -9.80 -9.16 -5.33
CA GLN A 44 -8.99 -9.92 -6.27
C GLN A 44 -8.17 -9.03 -7.20
N LYS A 45 -8.77 -7.98 -7.72
CA LYS A 45 -8.06 -7.07 -8.61
C LYS A 45 -6.96 -6.33 -7.89
N ARG A 46 -7.19 -5.94 -6.67
CA ARG A 46 -6.17 -5.24 -5.90
C ARG A 46 -5.02 -6.17 -5.52
N LEU A 47 -5.33 -7.43 -5.23
CA LEU A 47 -4.26 -8.39 -4.98
C LEU A 47 -3.42 -8.60 -6.25
N GLN A 48 -4.06 -8.60 -7.39
CA GLN A 48 -3.37 -8.74 -8.66
C GLN A 48 -2.44 -7.55 -8.89
N ILE A 49 -2.92 -6.34 -8.63
CA ILE A 49 -2.11 -5.13 -8.75
C ILE A 49 -0.89 -5.22 -7.85
N MET A 50 -1.11 -5.62 -6.61
CA MET A 50 -0.03 -5.73 -5.64
C MET A 50 1.03 -6.73 -6.11
N ASN A 51 0.58 -7.83 -6.65
CA ASN A 51 1.50 -8.85 -7.12
C ASN A 51 2.31 -8.35 -8.32
N ILE A 52 1.68 -7.64 -9.22
CA ILE A 52 2.37 -7.09 -10.38
C ILE A 52 3.41 -6.06 -9.96
N LEU A 53 3.04 -5.21 -9.02
CA LEU A 53 4.00 -4.21 -8.52
C LEU A 53 5.18 -4.90 -7.83
N THR A 54 4.94 -6.03 -7.22
CA THR A 54 6.02 -6.79 -6.59
C THR A 54 6.99 -7.29 -7.66
N GLN A 55 6.45 -7.82 -8.73
CA GLN A 55 7.28 -8.43 -9.74
C GLN A 55 7.96 -7.42 -10.65
N LYS A 56 7.26 -6.37 -11.00
CA LYS A 56 7.78 -5.40 -11.94
C LYS A 56 8.42 -4.19 -11.29
N GLY A 57 8.19 -4.00 -10.01
CA GLY A 57 8.70 -2.84 -9.32
C GLY A 57 7.81 -1.66 -9.57
N GLU A 58 8.41 -0.49 -9.66
CA GLU A 58 7.65 0.74 -9.78
C GLU A 58 7.04 0.87 -11.16
N MET A 59 5.78 1.28 -11.24
CA MET A 59 5.09 1.39 -12.51
C MET A 59 4.14 2.57 -12.54
N CYS A 60 3.96 3.14 -13.71
CA CYS A 60 2.96 4.20 -13.88
C CYS A 60 1.64 3.54 -14.26
N VAL A 61 0.55 4.29 -14.18
CA VAL A 61 -0.77 3.81 -14.54
C VAL A 61 -0.80 3.34 -15.99
N CYS A 62 -0.14 4.05 -16.86
CA CYS A 62 -0.18 3.72 -18.29
C CYS A 62 0.43 2.35 -18.58
N ASP A 63 1.40 1.94 -17.80
CA ASP A 63 2.00 0.64 -17.98
C ASP A 63 1.22 -0.45 -17.27
N LEU A 64 0.60 -0.10 -16.19
CA LEU A 64 -0.11 -1.07 -15.37
C LEU A 64 -1.48 -1.44 -15.95
N ALA A 65 -2.17 -0.46 -16.52
CA ALA A 65 -3.54 -0.67 -17.00
C ALA A 65 -3.68 -1.83 -17.98
N PRO A 66 -2.86 -1.94 -19.00
CA PRO A 66 -3.01 -3.06 -19.93
C PRO A 66 -2.72 -4.41 -19.31
N ILE A 67 -1.86 -4.45 -18.31
CA ILE A 67 -1.50 -5.70 -17.68
C ILE A 67 -2.68 -6.22 -16.84
N VAL A 68 -3.37 -5.34 -16.15
CA VAL A 68 -4.49 -5.75 -15.32
C VAL A 68 -5.80 -5.72 -16.06
N ASP A 69 -5.76 -5.31 -17.33
CA ASP A 69 -6.94 -5.30 -18.17
C ASP A 69 -8.06 -4.46 -17.56
N MET A 70 -7.74 -3.23 -17.27
CA MET A 70 -8.70 -2.28 -16.74
C MET A 70 -8.54 -0.94 -17.40
N THR A 71 -9.60 -0.17 -17.39
CA THR A 71 -9.50 1.21 -17.85
C THR A 71 -8.66 1.98 -16.84
N GLN A 72 -8.12 3.08 -17.27
CA GLN A 72 -7.33 3.90 -16.37
C GLN A 72 -8.17 4.43 -15.22
N SER A 73 -9.42 4.73 -15.47
CA SER A 73 -10.32 5.21 -14.43
C SER A 73 -10.54 4.17 -13.36
N LYS A 74 -10.80 2.93 -13.75
CA LYS A 74 -11.03 1.88 -12.79
C LYS A 74 -9.77 1.54 -12.04
N LEU A 75 -8.65 1.54 -12.73
CA LEU A 75 -7.36 1.28 -12.10
C LEU A 75 -7.05 2.38 -11.08
N SER A 76 -7.29 3.61 -11.42
CA SER A 76 -7.04 4.72 -10.51
C SER A 76 -7.88 4.62 -9.25
N TYR A 77 -9.10 4.13 -9.40
CA TYR A 77 -9.97 3.90 -8.25
C TYR A 77 -9.34 2.87 -7.30
N HIS A 78 -8.85 1.77 -7.83
CA HIS A 78 -8.22 0.74 -7.00
C HIS A 78 -6.90 1.22 -6.40
N LEU A 79 -6.13 1.97 -7.17
CA LEU A 79 -4.86 2.50 -6.68
C LEU A 79 -5.08 3.47 -5.53
N LYS A 80 -6.14 4.25 -5.60
CA LYS A 80 -6.43 5.19 -4.53
C LYS A 80 -6.76 4.46 -3.24
N ILE A 81 -7.52 3.39 -3.32
CA ILE A 81 -7.86 2.61 -2.14
C ILE A 81 -6.60 2.03 -1.51
N LEU A 82 -5.71 1.50 -2.33
CA LEU A 82 -4.48 0.93 -1.82
C LEU A 82 -3.55 2.01 -1.25
N LEU A 83 -3.53 3.15 -1.88
CA LEU A 83 -2.69 4.26 -1.44
C LEU A 83 -3.18 4.81 -0.10
N ASP A 84 -4.48 4.98 0.03
CA ASP A 84 -5.08 5.51 1.27
C ASP A 84 -4.84 4.55 2.44
N ALA A 85 -4.72 3.27 2.16
CA ALA A 85 -4.44 2.29 3.20
C ALA A 85 -2.94 2.07 3.43
N ASN A 86 -2.13 2.85 2.72
CA ASN A 86 -0.67 2.77 2.84
C ASN A 86 -0.08 1.43 2.38
N ILE A 87 -0.81 0.72 1.54
CA ILE A 87 -0.34 -0.55 0.99
C ILE A 87 0.63 -0.30 -0.16
N ILE A 88 0.43 0.79 -0.88
CA ILE A 88 1.34 1.19 -1.96
C ILE A 88 1.80 2.61 -1.73
N LEU A 89 2.87 2.98 -2.38
CA LEU A 89 3.42 4.32 -2.33
C LEU A 89 3.36 4.95 -3.71
N LYS A 90 3.32 6.26 -3.74
CA LYS A 90 3.24 6.99 -4.99
C LYS A 90 4.33 8.03 -5.06
N GLU A 91 4.95 8.14 -6.20
CA GLU A 91 5.94 9.17 -6.43
C GLU A 91 5.59 9.88 -7.73
N THR A 92 5.57 11.19 -7.72
CA THR A 92 5.27 11.97 -8.92
C THR A 92 6.59 12.48 -9.51
N ARG A 93 6.76 12.29 -10.80
CA ARG A 93 7.92 12.78 -11.53
C ARG A 93 7.40 13.54 -12.74
N GLY A 94 7.47 14.84 -12.69
CA GLY A 94 6.90 15.67 -13.74
C GLY A 94 5.40 15.47 -13.75
N THR A 95 4.85 15.05 -14.85
CA THR A 95 3.42 14.86 -14.97
C THR A 95 3.03 13.39 -14.76
N TRP A 96 4.01 12.54 -14.48
CA TRP A 96 3.74 11.11 -14.35
C TRP A 96 3.73 10.68 -12.90
N SER A 97 2.82 9.78 -12.57
CA SER A 97 2.75 9.20 -11.23
C SER A 97 3.17 7.75 -11.30
N TYR A 98 4.06 7.39 -10.42
CA TYR A 98 4.58 6.03 -10.33
C TYR A 98 4.18 5.41 -9.01
N TYR A 99 3.83 4.15 -9.04
CA TYR A 99 3.36 3.44 -7.85
C TYR A 99 4.25 2.25 -7.57
N LYS A 100 4.46 1.95 -6.31
CA LYS A 100 5.21 0.76 -5.93
C LYS A 100 4.63 0.20 -4.63
N LEU A 101 4.88 -1.06 -4.36
CA LEU A 101 4.37 -1.69 -3.16
C LEU A 101 5.13 -1.15 -1.95
N ASN A 102 4.44 -0.98 -0.86
CA ASN A 102 5.05 -0.58 0.39
C ASN A 102 5.45 -1.85 1.13
N LEU A 103 6.66 -2.32 0.88
CA LEU A 103 7.10 -3.59 1.44
C LEU A 103 7.14 -3.61 2.95
N ASP A 104 7.46 -2.51 3.57
CA ASP A 104 7.47 -2.44 5.02
C ASP A 104 6.09 -2.73 5.58
N GLU A 105 5.08 -2.15 4.95
CA GLU A 105 3.73 -2.33 5.42
C GLU A 105 3.26 -3.76 5.18
N ILE A 106 3.61 -4.34 4.05
CA ILE A 106 3.24 -5.71 3.73
C ILE A 106 3.88 -6.67 4.72
N ASN A 107 5.15 -6.48 5.01
CA ASN A 107 5.85 -7.34 5.95
C ASN A 107 5.27 -7.23 7.36
N HIS A 108 4.70 -6.10 7.68
CA HIS A 108 4.13 -5.88 8.98
C HIS A 108 2.72 -6.44 9.08
N LEU A 109 2.00 -6.43 7.99
CA LEU A 109 0.61 -6.81 7.98
C LEU A 109 0.35 -8.28 7.72
N LEU A 110 1.11 -8.91 6.88
CA LEU A 110 0.83 -10.26 6.42
C LEU A 110 1.80 -11.28 6.99
N SER A 111 1.33 -12.52 7.05
CA SER A 111 2.18 -13.60 7.52
C SER A 111 3.27 -13.87 6.50
N GLU A 112 4.24 -14.63 6.89
CA GLU A 112 5.34 -14.95 6.01
C GLU A 112 4.86 -15.66 4.76
N GLU A 113 3.94 -16.53 4.89
CA GLU A 113 3.44 -17.25 3.77
C GLU A 113 2.72 -16.38 2.78
N LEU A 114 1.83 -15.52 3.25
CA LEU A 114 1.10 -14.62 2.38
C LEU A 114 2.01 -13.56 1.81
N CYS A 115 2.94 -13.09 2.63
CA CYS A 115 3.82 -12.05 2.21
C CYS A 115 4.73 -12.49 1.06
N CYS A 116 5.00 -13.76 0.93
CA CYS A 116 5.82 -14.28 -0.15
C CYS A 116 5.28 -13.94 -1.52
N LEU A 117 3.97 -13.81 -1.64
CA LEU A 117 3.37 -13.45 -2.90
C LEU A 117 3.71 -12.02 -3.28
N PHE A 118 4.16 -11.22 -2.33
CA PHE A 118 4.41 -9.81 -2.56
C PHE A 118 5.86 -9.40 -2.27
N LYS A 119 6.76 -10.37 -2.26
CA LYS A 119 8.17 -10.09 -2.10
C LYS A 119 8.87 -10.27 -3.43
N PRO A 120 9.67 -9.32 -3.82
CA PRO A 120 10.36 -9.42 -5.08
C PRO A 120 11.46 -10.40 -4.94
N ASN A 121 11.63 -11.27 -5.81
CA ASN A 121 12.71 -12.11 -5.79
C ASN A 121 13.08 -12.68 -4.60
N ARG A 122 12.58 -13.58 -4.18
CA ARG A 122 12.96 -14.27 -3.01
C ARG A 122 14.13 -15.09 -3.23
#